data_10559cecca590a919d721249757b118f
#
_entry.id   10559cecca590a919d721249757b118f
#
_cell.length_a   1.000
_cell.length_b   1.000
_cell.length_c   1.000
_cell.angle_alpha   90.00
_cell.angle_beta   90.00
_cell.angle_gamma   90.00
#
_symmetry.space_group_name_H-M   'P 1'
#
loop_
_entity.id
_entity.type
_entity.pdbx_description
1 polymer ?
#
loop_
_entity_poly.entity_id
_entity_poly.type
_entity_poly.pdbx_seq_one_letter_code
_entity_poly.pdbx_strand_id
1 'polypeptide(L)'
;MKRTRNINEEKVVVGMSGGVDSSVAACLLKEQGYDVIGVTMQIWQEEDSCTVEENGGCCGLSAVEDARRVAWTLGIPYYVMNFRKEFQKNVIDYFVAEYLHGRTPNPCIACNRYVKWEALLERSLEIGADYIATGHYARISQLPNGRYTIRNSVTAAKDQTYALYNLTQFQLSKTLMPIGDYAKDEVRKIAEDRGLTVAKKKDSMEICFVPDNDYAGFIEREASDVPGCGNFVDKNGVILGKHKGITHYTVGQRKGLNLAMGHPVFVTGIRPETNEVVIGEGNDVFSDHLICRDVNWMAIDGLHGEEREVLAKIRYSHKGSSCTIRELPDGTVECQFKEPQRAITPGQAVVFYENGCVVGGGTIL
;
A
#
# COMPACT_ATOMS: atom_id res chain seq x y z
N MET A 1 14.13 -34.41 9.91
CA MET A 1 15.41 -33.67 9.99
C MET A 1 15.41 -32.57 8.96
N LYS A 2 15.19 -31.30 9.37
CA LYS A 2 15.38 -30.15 8.48
C LYS A 2 16.90 -30.03 8.26
N ARG A 3 17.38 -30.20 7.03
CA ARG A 3 18.75 -29.82 6.67
C ARG A 3 18.87 -28.33 6.93
N THR A 4 19.72 -27.90 7.84
CA THR A 4 20.22 -26.53 7.94
C THR A 4 21.02 -26.26 6.67
N ARG A 5 20.39 -25.69 5.64
CA ARG A 5 21.13 -25.16 4.49
C ARG A 5 22.03 -24.03 4.97
N ASN A 6 23.23 -23.95 4.46
CA ASN A 6 24.08 -22.75 4.62
C ASN A 6 23.37 -21.57 3.94
N ILE A 7 23.45 -20.38 4.52
CA ILE A 7 22.91 -19.13 3.94
C ILE A 7 23.40 -18.93 2.49
N ASN A 8 24.62 -19.32 2.19
CA ASN A 8 25.22 -19.27 0.84
C ASN A 8 24.55 -20.20 -0.20
N GLU A 9 23.60 -21.05 0.20
CA GLU A 9 22.82 -21.93 -0.67
C GLU A 9 21.37 -21.44 -0.82
N GLU A 10 20.94 -20.41 -0.07
CA GLU A 10 19.57 -19.89 -0.11
C GLU A 10 19.45 -18.80 -1.18
N LYS A 11 18.53 -19.01 -2.11
CA LYS A 11 18.28 -18.13 -3.24
C LYS A 11 17.19 -17.09 -2.92
N VAL A 12 17.49 -15.83 -3.19
CA VAL A 12 16.58 -14.71 -2.94
C VAL A 12 16.31 -13.92 -4.21
N VAL A 13 15.03 -13.77 -4.57
CA VAL A 13 14.62 -12.83 -5.62
C VAL A 13 14.31 -11.48 -4.98
N VAL A 14 15.02 -10.44 -5.39
CA VAL A 14 14.82 -9.06 -4.92
C VAL A 14 14.04 -8.27 -5.94
N GLY A 15 12.87 -7.75 -5.53
CA GLY A 15 12.10 -6.81 -6.35
C GLY A 15 12.83 -5.45 -6.42
N MET A 16 13.40 -5.13 -7.58
CA MET A 16 14.19 -3.92 -7.83
C MET A 16 13.38 -2.91 -8.63
N SER A 17 13.04 -1.78 -8.03
CA SER A 17 12.26 -0.69 -8.65
C SER A 17 13.14 0.39 -9.31
N GLY A 18 14.46 0.20 -9.38
CA GLY A 18 15.39 1.24 -9.80
C GLY A 18 15.54 2.40 -8.80
N GLY A 19 15.04 2.25 -7.58
CA GLY A 19 15.20 3.18 -6.47
C GLY A 19 16.31 2.74 -5.51
N VAL A 20 16.73 3.65 -4.61
CA VAL A 20 17.82 3.40 -3.66
C VAL A 20 17.48 2.26 -2.69
N ASP A 21 16.25 2.18 -2.20
CA ASP A 21 15.85 1.24 -1.15
C ASP A 21 15.96 -0.22 -1.60
N SER A 22 15.41 -0.56 -2.76
CA SER A 22 15.51 -1.91 -3.32
C SER A 22 16.93 -2.28 -3.74
N SER A 23 17.72 -1.29 -4.16
CA SER A 23 19.12 -1.48 -4.52
C SER A 23 19.99 -1.82 -3.31
N VAL A 24 19.79 -1.11 -2.20
CA VAL A 24 20.47 -1.39 -0.93
C VAL A 24 19.99 -2.73 -0.34
N ALA A 25 18.70 -3.06 -0.48
CA ALA A 25 18.19 -4.38 -0.08
C ALA A 25 18.94 -5.52 -0.78
N ALA A 26 19.14 -5.41 -2.10
CA ALA A 26 19.90 -6.40 -2.87
C ALA A 26 21.38 -6.45 -2.45
N CYS A 27 22.00 -5.30 -2.19
CA CYS A 27 23.37 -5.18 -1.73
C CYS A 27 23.59 -5.89 -0.38
N LEU A 28 22.74 -5.59 0.61
CA LEU A 28 22.83 -6.16 1.95
C LEU A 28 22.65 -7.69 1.94
N LEU A 29 21.70 -8.20 1.16
CA LEU A 29 21.48 -9.65 1.05
C LEU A 29 22.68 -10.36 0.40
N LYS A 30 23.27 -9.76 -0.62
CA LYS A 30 24.50 -10.28 -1.23
C LYS A 30 25.67 -10.29 -0.23
N GLU A 31 25.85 -9.23 0.55
CA GLU A 31 26.90 -9.16 1.60
C GLU A 31 26.65 -10.17 2.72
N GLN A 32 25.39 -10.55 2.99
CA GLN A 32 25.03 -11.60 3.92
C GLN A 32 25.28 -13.01 3.38
N GLY A 33 25.61 -13.15 2.08
CA GLY A 33 25.96 -14.42 1.44
C GLY A 33 24.81 -15.12 0.72
N TYR A 34 23.66 -14.50 0.54
CA TYR A 34 22.57 -15.09 -0.26
C TYR A 34 22.92 -15.14 -1.75
N ASP A 35 22.37 -16.15 -2.46
CA ASP A 35 22.33 -16.18 -3.93
C ASP A 35 21.22 -15.23 -4.42
N VAL A 36 21.60 -14.01 -4.76
CA VAL A 36 20.65 -12.91 -5.06
C VAL A 36 20.37 -12.82 -6.55
N ILE A 37 19.10 -12.75 -6.91
CA ILE A 37 18.59 -12.45 -8.26
C ILE A 37 17.80 -11.15 -8.19
N GLY A 38 18.16 -10.15 -9.00
CA GLY A 38 17.40 -8.91 -9.17
C GLY A 38 16.25 -9.08 -10.18
N VAL A 39 15.05 -8.63 -9.82
CA VAL A 39 13.89 -8.65 -10.73
C VAL A 39 13.21 -7.28 -10.73
N THR A 40 13.05 -6.67 -11.91
CA THR A 40 12.12 -5.55 -12.09
C THR A 40 10.80 -6.06 -12.63
N MET A 41 9.73 -5.70 -11.95
CA MET A 41 8.36 -6.00 -12.38
C MET A 41 7.90 -4.96 -13.40
N GLN A 42 7.61 -5.37 -14.62
CA GLN A 42 6.95 -4.53 -15.59
C GLN A 42 5.44 -4.61 -15.35
N ILE A 43 4.87 -3.57 -14.70
CA ILE A 43 3.49 -3.58 -14.22
C ILE A 43 2.56 -2.68 -15.04
N TRP A 44 3.05 -1.56 -15.57
CA TRP A 44 2.24 -0.62 -16.33
C TRP A 44 3.09 0.10 -17.38
N GLN A 45 2.46 0.55 -18.47
CA GLN A 45 3.10 1.35 -19.50
C GLN A 45 2.02 2.13 -20.22
N GLU A 46 2.17 3.43 -20.32
CA GLU A 46 1.31 4.26 -21.17
C GLU A 46 1.58 3.93 -22.65
N GLU A 47 0.57 3.52 -23.40
CA GLU A 47 0.74 3.06 -24.78
C GLU A 47 1.12 4.18 -25.76
N ASP A 48 0.86 5.45 -25.42
CA ASP A 48 1.02 6.61 -26.31
C ASP A 48 2.19 7.55 -25.97
N SER A 49 3.00 7.26 -24.96
CA SER A 49 4.13 8.15 -24.66
C SER A 49 5.37 7.84 -25.48
N CYS A 50 5.40 8.32 -26.72
CA CYS A 50 6.66 8.53 -27.47
C CYS A 50 7.54 9.64 -26.86
N THR A 51 7.08 10.33 -25.83
CA THR A 51 7.86 11.31 -25.07
C THR A 51 8.49 10.62 -23.88
N VAL A 52 9.77 10.30 -24.05
CA VAL A 52 10.67 9.87 -22.97
C VAL A 52 10.87 11.06 -22.04
N GLU A 53 9.90 11.34 -21.18
CA GLU A 53 10.08 12.28 -20.08
C GLU A 53 10.07 11.57 -18.74
N GLU A 54 10.99 12.03 -17.89
CA GLU A 54 11.46 11.55 -16.60
C GLU A 54 10.37 11.45 -15.51
N ASN A 55 9.29 10.73 -15.75
CA ASN A 55 8.32 10.46 -14.71
C ASN A 55 8.80 9.27 -13.88
N GLY A 56 9.24 9.57 -12.67
CA GLY A 56 9.92 8.68 -11.71
C GLY A 56 9.07 7.51 -11.15
N GLY A 57 8.20 6.91 -11.96
CA GLY A 57 7.47 5.70 -11.62
C GLY A 57 8.37 4.45 -11.60
N CYS A 58 8.02 3.45 -10.79
CA CYS A 58 8.78 2.20 -10.61
C CYS A 58 8.99 1.37 -11.88
N CYS A 59 8.40 1.73 -13.03
CA CYS A 59 8.27 0.91 -14.23
C CYS A 59 8.71 1.59 -15.52
N GLY A 60 9.17 2.84 -15.49
CA GLY A 60 9.74 3.52 -16.65
C GLY A 60 11.03 2.86 -17.15
N LEU A 61 11.36 3.04 -18.44
CA LEU A 61 12.62 2.53 -19.02
C LEU A 61 13.85 2.95 -18.20
N SER A 62 13.84 4.18 -17.67
CA SER A 62 14.90 4.70 -16.80
C SER A 62 15.04 3.89 -15.51
N ALA A 63 13.94 3.46 -14.89
CA ALA A 63 13.94 2.65 -13.67
C ALA A 63 14.51 1.24 -13.92
N VAL A 64 14.17 0.64 -15.06
CA VAL A 64 14.74 -0.66 -15.50
C VAL A 64 16.25 -0.53 -15.73
N GLU A 65 16.69 0.53 -16.40
CA GLU A 65 18.12 0.77 -16.63
C GLU A 65 18.89 1.03 -15.34
N ASP A 66 18.33 1.79 -14.41
CA ASP A 66 18.94 2.02 -13.10
C ASP A 66 19.07 0.70 -12.31
N ALA A 67 18.03 -0.12 -12.27
CA ALA A 67 18.06 -1.42 -11.62
C ALA A 67 19.11 -2.35 -12.28
N ARG A 68 19.20 -2.34 -13.62
CA ARG A 68 20.18 -3.12 -14.37
C ARG A 68 21.62 -2.69 -14.04
N ARG A 69 21.90 -1.39 -13.99
CA ARG A 69 23.21 -0.86 -13.61
C ARG A 69 23.62 -1.26 -12.19
N VAL A 70 22.67 -1.18 -11.25
CA VAL A 70 22.90 -1.62 -9.87
C VAL A 70 23.20 -3.14 -9.85
N ALA A 71 22.40 -3.96 -10.52
CA ALA A 71 22.63 -5.39 -10.59
C ALA A 71 24.00 -5.72 -11.19
N TRP A 72 24.40 -5.02 -12.24
CA TRP A 72 25.74 -5.12 -12.81
C TRP A 72 26.84 -4.79 -11.80
N THR A 73 26.70 -3.65 -11.10
CA THR A 73 27.66 -3.23 -10.05
C THR A 73 27.77 -4.26 -8.95
N LEU A 74 26.64 -4.85 -8.55
CA LEU A 74 26.59 -5.90 -7.54
C LEU A 74 27.04 -7.28 -8.09
N GLY A 75 27.19 -7.47 -9.42
CA GLY A 75 27.50 -8.76 -10.04
C GLY A 75 26.45 -9.82 -9.73
N ILE A 76 25.15 -9.47 -9.80
CA ILE A 76 24.02 -10.37 -9.63
C ILE A 76 23.24 -10.56 -10.94
N PRO A 77 22.63 -11.74 -11.20
CA PRO A 77 21.70 -11.91 -12.29
C PRO A 77 20.53 -10.95 -12.18
N TYR A 78 20.04 -10.46 -13.33
CA TYR A 78 18.95 -9.50 -13.37
C TYR A 78 17.97 -9.81 -14.51
N TYR A 79 16.68 -9.77 -14.19
CA TYR A 79 15.60 -10.04 -15.12
C TYR A 79 14.50 -8.98 -15.04
N VAL A 80 13.81 -8.77 -16.16
CA VAL A 80 12.57 -8.01 -16.23
C VAL A 80 11.43 -8.99 -16.44
N MET A 81 10.47 -9.02 -15.52
CA MET A 81 9.32 -9.92 -15.60
C MET A 81 8.05 -9.14 -15.85
N ASN A 82 7.20 -9.64 -16.74
CA ASN A 82 5.94 -9.00 -17.12
C ASN A 82 4.82 -9.39 -16.13
N PHE A 83 4.27 -8.39 -15.44
CA PHE A 83 3.14 -8.50 -14.52
C PHE A 83 1.98 -7.56 -14.89
N ARG A 84 1.91 -7.11 -16.14
CA ARG A 84 0.90 -6.14 -16.60
C ARG A 84 -0.52 -6.66 -16.40
N LYS A 85 -0.78 -7.92 -16.71
CA LYS A 85 -2.12 -8.53 -16.58
C LYS A 85 -2.56 -8.58 -15.13
N GLU A 86 -1.68 -9.02 -14.24
CA GLU A 86 -1.93 -9.11 -12.80
C GLU A 86 -2.14 -7.71 -12.21
N PHE A 87 -1.36 -6.73 -12.64
CA PHE A 87 -1.47 -5.35 -12.21
C PHE A 87 -2.75 -4.70 -12.71
N GLN A 88 -3.09 -4.84 -14.00
CA GLN A 88 -4.33 -4.33 -14.56
C GLN A 88 -5.52 -4.86 -13.77
N LYS A 89 -5.66 -6.17 -13.69
CA LYS A 89 -6.82 -6.81 -13.06
C LYS A 89 -6.96 -6.51 -11.56
N ASN A 90 -5.85 -6.60 -10.82
CA ASN A 90 -5.94 -6.60 -9.36
C ASN A 90 -5.65 -5.23 -8.73
N VAL A 91 -5.08 -4.29 -9.49
CA VAL A 91 -4.73 -2.96 -8.98
C VAL A 91 -5.53 -1.88 -9.69
N ILE A 92 -5.47 -1.81 -11.03
CA ILE A 92 -6.13 -0.74 -11.80
C ILE A 92 -7.64 -0.95 -11.82
N ASP A 93 -8.12 -2.12 -12.26
CA ASP A 93 -9.56 -2.41 -12.33
C ASP A 93 -10.21 -2.32 -10.94
N TYR A 94 -9.51 -2.81 -9.89
CA TYR A 94 -9.95 -2.65 -8.51
C TYR A 94 -10.03 -1.18 -8.09
N PHE A 95 -9.00 -0.39 -8.41
CA PHE A 95 -8.95 1.05 -8.08
C PHE A 95 -10.12 1.79 -8.74
N VAL A 96 -10.35 1.57 -10.01
CA VAL A 96 -11.45 2.16 -10.77
C VAL A 96 -12.81 1.75 -10.18
N ALA A 97 -13.02 0.45 -9.96
CA ALA A 97 -14.27 -0.07 -9.41
C ALA A 97 -14.61 0.53 -8.03
N GLU A 98 -13.62 0.65 -7.13
CA GLU A 98 -13.85 1.23 -5.81
C GLU A 98 -14.28 2.71 -5.90
N TYR A 99 -13.65 3.51 -6.77
CA TYR A 99 -14.05 4.90 -6.97
C TYR A 99 -15.45 5.03 -7.57
N LEU A 100 -15.83 4.18 -8.52
CA LEU A 100 -17.18 4.12 -9.08
C LEU A 100 -18.23 3.76 -8.02
N HIS A 101 -17.85 3.02 -6.99
CA HIS A 101 -18.69 2.74 -5.83
C HIS A 101 -18.58 3.77 -4.70
N GLY A 102 -18.01 4.94 -4.96
CA GLY A 102 -17.87 6.02 -3.97
C GLY A 102 -16.90 5.71 -2.82
N ARG A 103 -16.03 4.71 -2.97
CA ARG A 103 -15.01 4.31 -2.00
C ARG A 103 -13.63 4.79 -2.44
N THR A 104 -12.71 4.93 -1.49
CA THR A 104 -11.34 5.40 -1.77
C THR A 104 -10.34 4.30 -1.43
N PRO A 105 -9.90 3.49 -2.40
CA PRO A 105 -8.98 2.37 -2.18
C PRO A 105 -7.54 2.85 -1.97
N ASN A 106 -6.69 1.94 -1.45
CA ASN A 106 -5.25 2.11 -1.45
C ASN A 106 -4.61 1.12 -2.44
N PRO A 107 -4.22 1.55 -3.65
CA PRO A 107 -3.70 0.67 -4.68
C PRO A 107 -2.35 0.04 -4.32
N CYS A 108 -1.56 0.67 -3.43
CA CYS A 108 -0.30 0.09 -2.96
C CYS A 108 -0.52 -1.18 -2.13
N ILE A 109 -1.61 -1.24 -1.35
CA ILE A 109 -2.00 -2.44 -0.61
C ILE A 109 -2.34 -3.57 -1.58
N ALA A 110 -3.16 -3.29 -2.61
CA ALA A 110 -3.51 -4.25 -3.65
C ALA A 110 -2.27 -4.73 -4.43
N CYS A 111 -1.39 -3.81 -4.83
CA CYS A 111 -0.13 -4.15 -5.51
C CYS A 111 0.77 -5.03 -4.63
N ASN A 112 0.91 -4.72 -3.35
CA ASN A 112 1.66 -5.56 -2.44
C ASN A 112 1.05 -6.96 -2.38
N ARG A 113 -0.25 -7.09 -2.12
CA ARG A 113 -0.94 -8.38 -1.99
C ARG A 113 -0.82 -9.21 -3.26
N TYR A 114 -1.32 -8.71 -4.39
CA TYR A 114 -1.58 -9.51 -5.58
C TYR A 114 -0.39 -9.59 -6.55
N VAL A 115 0.41 -8.53 -6.65
CA VAL A 115 1.50 -8.50 -7.62
C VAL A 115 2.82 -8.93 -6.99
N LYS A 116 3.18 -8.37 -5.81
CA LYS A 116 4.46 -8.69 -5.18
C LYS A 116 4.41 -10.02 -4.40
N TRP A 117 3.38 -10.23 -3.56
CA TRP A 117 3.36 -11.39 -2.67
C TRP A 117 2.48 -12.55 -3.15
N GLU A 118 1.70 -12.39 -4.22
CA GLU A 118 1.15 -13.53 -4.94
C GLU A 118 1.98 -13.82 -6.19
N ALA A 119 1.88 -12.99 -7.23
CA ALA A 119 2.46 -13.31 -8.54
C ALA A 119 4.00 -13.36 -8.56
N LEU A 120 4.72 -12.38 -7.96
CA LEU A 120 6.18 -12.41 -7.94
C LEU A 120 6.71 -13.51 -7.03
N LEU A 121 6.09 -13.75 -5.85
CA LEU A 121 6.51 -14.84 -4.97
C LEU A 121 6.33 -16.19 -5.65
N GLU A 122 5.15 -16.45 -6.27
CA GLU A 122 4.88 -17.70 -6.98
C GLU A 122 5.93 -17.96 -8.06
N ARG A 123 6.15 -16.99 -8.98
CA ARG A 123 7.18 -17.14 -10.03
C ARG A 123 8.59 -17.26 -9.47
N SER A 124 8.87 -16.65 -8.32
CA SER A 124 10.19 -16.80 -7.67
C SER A 124 10.40 -18.21 -7.12
N LEU A 125 9.37 -18.79 -6.51
CA LEU A 125 9.41 -20.19 -6.03
C LEU A 125 9.54 -21.19 -7.18
N GLU A 126 8.86 -20.95 -8.32
CA GLU A 126 8.95 -21.79 -9.52
C GLU A 126 10.37 -21.84 -10.09
N ILE A 127 11.14 -20.76 -10.03
CA ILE A 127 12.55 -20.73 -10.46
C ILE A 127 13.51 -21.20 -9.35
N GLY A 128 12.97 -21.75 -8.26
CA GLY A 128 13.74 -22.35 -7.17
C GLY A 128 14.30 -21.36 -6.16
N ALA A 129 13.73 -20.15 -6.05
CA ALA A 129 14.07 -19.24 -4.96
C ALA A 129 13.48 -19.72 -3.63
N ASP A 130 14.19 -19.50 -2.54
CA ASP A 130 13.73 -19.80 -1.19
C ASP A 130 12.93 -18.63 -0.59
N TYR A 131 13.28 -17.40 -0.99
CA TYR A 131 12.67 -16.15 -0.49
C TYR A 131 12.48 -15.12 -1.61
N ILE A 132 11.58 -14.17 -1.34
CA ILE A 132 11.58 -12.87 -2.00
C ILE A 132 12.01 -11.78 -1.02
N ALA A 133 12.56 -10.68 -1.55
CA ALA A 133 12.92 -9.52 -0.77
C ALA A 133 12.51 -8.24 -1.47
N THR A 134 12.29 -7.19 -0.69
CA THR A 134 11.94 -5.86 -1.18
C THR A 134 12.61 -4.78 -0.34
N GLY A 135 12.66 -3.57 -0.89
CA GLY A 135 13.14 -2.38 -0.18
C GLY A 135 12.05 -1.72 0.68
N HIS A 136 11.21 -2.48 1.39
CA HIS A 136 10.23 -1.90 2.31
C HIS A 136 10.84 -1.65 3.69
N TYR A 137 10.46 -0.51 4.28
CA TYR A 137 10.78 -0.15 5.66
C TYR A 137 9.80 -0.85 6.62
N ALA A 138 10.05 -2.10 6.87
CA ALA A 138 9.30 -2.96 7.78
C ALA A 138 10.21 -4.11 8.23
N ARG A 139 9.87 -4.80 9.31
CA ARG A 139 10.66 -5.93 9.87
C ARG A 139 9.79 -7.16 10.02
N ILE A 140 10.23 -8.29 9.51
CA ILE A 140 9.56 -9.58 9.76
C ILE A 140 10.02 -10.13 11.11
N SER A 141 9.08 -10.60 11.91
CA SER A 141 9.36 -11.25 13.19
C SER A 141 8.50 -12.49 13.36
N GLN A 142 9.08 -13.54 13.92
CA GLN A 142 8.33 -14.69 14.41
C GLN A 142 8.07 -14.52 15.89
N LEU A 143 6.80 -14.61 16.29
CA LEU A 143 6.36 -14.47 17.67
C LEU A 143 6.50 -15.80 18.46
N PRO A 144 6.45 -15.76 19.81
CA PRO A 144 6.52 -16.97 20.63
C PRO A 144 5.43 -18.01 20.34
N ASN A 145 4.26 -17.57 19.81
CA ASN A 145 3.19 -18.46 19.37
C ASN A 145 3.46 -19.13 18.01
N GLY A 146 4.65 -18.91 17.44
CA GLY A 146 5.07 -19.46 16.15
C GLY A 146 4.59 -18.70 14.93
N ARG A 147 3.69 -17.69 15.07
CA ARG A 147 3.19 -16.90 13.95
C ARG A 147 4.18 -15.84 13.53
N TYR A 148 4.19 -15.54 12.24
CA TYR A 148 4.92 -14.40 11.70
C TYR A 148 4.07 -13.14 11.77
N THR A 149 4.72 -12.02 12.01
CA THR A 149 4.12 -10.69 11.93
C THR A 149 5.12 -9.68 11.37
N ILE A 150 4.61 -8.49 11.05
CA ILE A 150 5.42 -7.34 10.64
C ILE A 150 5.53 -6.38 11.81
N ARG A 151 6.76 -5.97 12.11
CA ARG A 151 7.05 -4.92 13.10
C ARG A 151 7.38 -3.60 12.42
N ASN A 152 7.06 -2.52 13.12
CA ASN A 152 7.41 -1.18 12.66
C ASN A 152 8.91 -1.09 12.36
N SER A 153 9.24 -0.35 11.30
CA SER A 153 10.61 0.06 11.01
C SER A 153 11.20 0.89 12.16
N VAL A 154 12.51 0.98 12.24
CA VAL A 154 13.20 1.89 13.17
C VAL A 154 12.91 3.36 12.86
N THR A 155 12.53 3.68 11.63
CA THR A 155 12.18 5.03 11.18
C THR A 155 10.67 5.19 11.03
N ALA A 156 10.02 5.80 12.02
CA ALA A 156 8.57 6.02 12.01
C ALA A 156 8.07 6.81 10.79
N ALA A 157 8.87 7.77 10.29
CA ALA A 157 8.50 8.61 9.13
C ALA A 157 8.47 7.83 7.80
N LYS A 158 9.15 6.68 7.73
CA LYS A 158 9.21 5.83 6.52
C LYS A 158 8.55 4.47 6.73
N ASP A 159 7.92 4.25 7.88
CA ASP A 159 7.26 2.99 8.20
C ASP A 159 6.20 2.62 7.15
N GLN A 160 6.31 1.43 6.57
CA GLN A 160 5.44 0.94 5.51
C GLN A 160 4.57 -0.25 5.93
N THR A 161 4.54 -0.57 7.20
CA THR A 161 3.78 -1.70 7.75
C THR A 161 2.28 -1.63 7.43
N TYR A 162 1.72 -0.41 7.37
CA TYR A 162 0.33 -0.19 6.98
C TYR A 162 -0.01 -0.79 5.61
N ALA A 163 0.87 -0.67 4.63
CA ALA A 163 0.63 -1.17 3.28
C ALA A 163 0.89 -2.68 3.12
N LEU A 164 1.30 -3.36 4.20
CA LEU A 164 1.72 -4.77 4.19
C LEU A 164 0.85 -5.67 5.08
N TYR A 165 -0.18 -5.12 5.70
CA TYR A 165 -0.99 -5.80 6.73
C TYR A 165 -1.68 -7.08 6.24
N ASN A 166 -1.88 -7.23 4.95
CA ASN A 166 -2.64 -8.36 4.39
C ASN A 166 -1.77 -9.50 3.85
N LEU A 167 -0.48 -9.55 4.22
CA LEU A 167 0.38 -10.68 3.90
C LEU A 167 0.02 -11.89 4.77
N THR A 168 -0.07 -13.05 4.12
CA THR A 168 -0.37 -14.33 4.79
C THR A 168 0.83 -14.88 5.56
N GLN A 169 0.61 -15.84 6.46
CA GLN A 169 1.67 -16.50 7.20
C GLN A 169 2.71 -17.18 6.28
N PHE A 170 2.24 -17.80 5.20
CA PHE A 170 3.11 -18.39 4.19
C PHE A 170 3.98 -17.33 3.51
N GLN A 171 3.38 -16.23 3.05
CA GLN A 171 4.09 -15.13 2.40
C GLN A 171 5.12 -14.50 3.35
N LEU A 172 4.76 -14.27 4.60
CA LEU A 172 5.67 -13.72 5.61
C LEU A 172 6.87 -14.65 5.85
N SER A 173 6.65 -15.97 5.91
CA SER A 173 7.72 -16.97 6.09
C SER A 173 8.72 -17.04 4.91
N LYS A 174 8.32 -16.48 3.76
CA LYS A 174 9.10 -16.46 2.51
C LYS A 174 9.63 -15.06 2.15
N THR A 175 9.60 -14.12 3.10
CA THR A 175 9.91 -12.71 2.85
C THR A 175 11.09 -12.23 3.67
N LEU A 176 12.00 -11.49 3.03
CA LEU A 176 13.06 -10.74 3.68
C LEU A 176 12.88 -9.24 3.45
N MET A 177 13.08 -8.45 4.50
CA MET A 177 13.00 -6.98 4.48
C MET A 177 14.28 -6.39 5.08
N PRO A 178 15.40 -6.44 4.34
CA PRO A 178 16.74 -6.19 4.90
C PRO A 178 17.00 -4.75 5.31
N ILE A 179 16.18 -3.79 4.87
CA ILE A 179 16.36 -2.37 5.22
C ILE A 179 15.47 -1.90 6.38
N GLY A 180 14.65 -2.79 6.95
CA GLY A 180 13.74 -2.43 8.04
C GLY A 180 14.43 -1.93 9.33
N ASP A 181 15.69 -2.32 9.53
CA ASP A 181 16.53 -1.92 10.67
C ASP A 181 17.40 -0.70 10.41
N TYR A 182 17.24 -0.03 9.25
CA TYR A 182 18.03 1.15 8.88
C TYR A 182 17.16 2.40 8.74
N ALA A 183 17.70 3.53 9.16
CA ALA A 183 17.13 4.83 8.85
C ALA A 183 17.36 5.18 7.36
N LYS A 184 16.55 6.08 6.80
CA LYS A 184 16.64 6.45 5.38
C LYS A 184 18.01 7.02 5.02
N ASP A 185 18.60 7.82 5.90
CA ASP A 185 19.91 8.42 5.67
C ASP A 185 21.03 7.37 5.69
N GLU A 186 20.88 6.34 6.56
CA GLU A 186 21.81 5.21 6.58
C GLU A 186 21.74 4.39 5.28
N VAL A 187 20.50 4.15 4.78
CA VAL A 187 20.28 3.48 3.48
C VAL A 187 20.95 4.27 2.34
N ARG A 188 20.80 5.60 2.31
CA ARG A 188 21.49 6.44 1.31
C ARG A 188 22.99 6.37 1.43
N LYS A 189 23.52 6.42 2.66
CA LYS A 189 24.96 6.30 2.93
C LYS A 189 25.51 4.95 2.47
N ILE A 190 24.81 3.85 2.77
CA ILE A 190 25.20 2.52 2.27
C ILE A 190 25.26 2.51 0.75
N ALA A 191 24.29 3.13 0.07
CA ALA A 191 24.28 3.22 -1.38
C ALA A 191 25.47 4.01 -1.92
N GLU A 192 25.83 5.14 -1.28
CA GLU A 192 26.99 5.96 -1.63
C GLU A 192 28.30 5.20 -1.40
N ASP A 193 28.49 4.61 -0.23
CA ASP A 193 29.70 3.86 0.16
C ASP A 193 29.94 2.64 -0.75
N ARG A 194 28.89 2.08 -1.38
CA ARG A 194 28.95 0.97 -2.34
C ARG A 194 28.97 1.42 -3.81
N GLY A 195 29.00 2.71 -4.07
CA GLY A 195 29.07 3.28 -5.42
C GLY A 195 27.81 2.99 -6.26
N LEU A 196 26.63 2.80 -5.62
CA LEU A 196 25.38 2.58 -6.33
C LEU A 196 24.91 3.87 -6.99
N THR A 197 24.68 3.83 -8.30
CA THR A 197 24.35 5.02 -9.12
C THR A 197 23.06 5.72 -8.68
N VAL A 198 22.19 5.01 -7.97
CA VAL A 198 20.86 5.49 -7.50
C VAL A 198 20.90 6.19 -6.15
N ALA A 199 22.05 6.33 -5.48
CA ALA A 199 22.18 6.87 -4.12
C ALA A 199 21.50 8.24 -3.94
N LYS A 200 21.59 9.12 -4.96
CA LYS A 200 21.01 10.48 -4.95
C LYS A 200 19.61 10.58 -5.55
N LYS A 201 19.03 9.45 -6.00
CA LYS A 201 17.69 9.43 -6.60
C LYS A 201 16.63 9.80 -5.57
N LYS A 202 15.67 10.64 -5.98
CA LYS A 202 14.53 11.02 -5.14
C LYS A 202 13.58 9.83 -4.98
N ASP A 203 12.89 9.79 -3.84
CA ASP A 203 11.85 8.79 -3.59
C ASP A 203 10.62 9.07 -4.46
N SER A 204 9.95 8.03 -4.95
CA SER A 204 8.64 8.16 -5.56
C SER A 204 7.61 8.47 -4.47
N MET A 205 6.84 9.54 -4.64
CA MET A 205 5.90 10.05 -3.62
C MET A 205 4.43 9.78 -4.00
N GLU A 206 4.15 9.47 -5.26
CA GLU A 206 2.82 9.40 -5.84
C GLU A 206 2.44 7.96 -6.24
N ILE A 207 1.16 7.75 -6.55
CA ILE A 207 0.66 6.49 -7.13
C ILE A 207 1.34 6.31 -8.49
N CYS A 208 2.02 5.19 -8.67
CA CYS A 208 2.95 4.97 -9.78
C CYS A 208 2.29 5.00 -11.18
N PHE A 209 0.98 4.78 -11.28
CA PHE A 209 0.22 4.83 -12.53
C PHE A 209 -0.66 6.09 -12.67
N VAL A 210 -0.61 7.04 -11.72
CA VAL A 210 -1.25 8.36 -11.79
C VAL A 210 -0.22 9.43 -11.42
N PRO A 211 0.79 9.65 -12.26
CA PRO A 211 1.92 10.51 -11.93
C PRO A 211 1.56 12.00 -11.86
N ASP A 212 0.48 12.40 -12.50
CA ASP A 212 -0.06 13.77 -12.55
C ASP A 212 -1.01 14.09 -11.38
N ASN A 213 -1.29 13.12 -10.50
CA ASN A 213 -2.29 13.21 -9.43
C ASN A 213 -3.73 13.48 -9.90
N ASP A 214 -4.01 13.31 -11.19
CA ASP A 214 -5.37 13.41 -11.72
C ASP A 214 -6.07 12.04 -11.69
N TYR A 215 -6.46 11.62 -10.47
CA TYR A 215 -7.15 10.34 -10.26
C TYR A 215 -8.47 10.25 -11.02
N ALA A 216 -9.24 11.35 -11.07
CA ALA A 216 -10.52 11.38 -11.75
C ALA A 216 -10.35 11.24 -13.27
N GLY A 217 -9.44 12.01 -13.87
CA GLY A 217 -9.12 11.90 -15.29
C GLY A 217 -8.55 10.51 -15.65
N PHE A 218 -7.77 9.89 -14.75
CA PHE A 218 -7.33 8.51 -14.95
C PHE A 218 -8.52 7.54 -14.97
N ILE A 219 -9.45 7.64 -14.02
CA ILE A 219 -10.65 6.79 -13.94
C ILE A 219 -11.53 7.00 -15.20
N GLU A 220 -11.68 8.24 -15.66
CA GLU A 220 -12.44 8.57 -16.90
C GLU A 220 -11.81 7.96 -18.16
N ARG A 221 -10.50 7.77 -18.20
CA ARG A 221 -9.81 7.08 -19.32
C ARG A 221 -9.95 5.55 -19.25
N GLU A 222 -9.94 4.98 -18.03
CA GLU A 222 -9.97 3.52 -17.83
C GLU A 222 -11.39 2.93 -17.85
N ALA A 223 -12.41 3.71 -17.50
CA ALA A 223 -13.79 3.25 -17.40
C ALA A 223 -14.67 3.85 -18.50
N SER A 224 -15.51 3.03 -19.13
CA SER A 224 -16.44 3.46 -20.16
C SER A 224 -17.73 4.12 -19.65
N ASP A 225 -18.08 3.89 -18.38
CA ASP A 225 -19.33 4.38 -17.77
C ASP A 225 -19.03 5.05 -16.42
N VAL A 226 -18.55 6.30 -16.50
CA VAL A 226 -18.23 7.11 -15.34
C VAL A 226 -19.39 8.07 -15.05
N PRO A 227 -19.93 8.09 -13.81
CA PRO A 227 -20.99 9.03 -13.44
C PRO A 227 -20.56 10.48 -13.67
N GLY A 228 -21.30 11.20 -14.51
CA GLY A 228 -21.06 12.61 -14.80
C GLY A 228 -21.48 13.53 -13.65
N CYS A 229 -21.81 14.79 -13.98
CA CYS A 229 -22.23 15.79 -13.00
C CYS A 229 -23.43 15.32 -12.17
N GLY A 230 -23.35 15.50 -10.84
CA GLY A 230 -24.41 15.21 -9.89
C GLY A 230 -24.64 16.34 -8.91
N ASN A 231 -25.25 16.06 -7.76
CA ASN A 231 -25.60 17.06 -6.76
C ASN A 231 -24.72 16.96 -5.51
N PHE A 232 -24.22 18.09 -5.04
CA PHE A 232 -23.89 18.24 -3.64
C PHE A 232 -25.18 18.36 -2.84
N VAL A 233 -25.31 17.58 -1.79
CA VAL A 233 -26.46 17.60 -0.89
C VAL A 233 -26.00 17.72 0.57
N ASP A 234 -26.87 18.26 1.43
CA ASP A 234 -26.67 18.17 2.87
C ASP A 234 -27.11 16.78 3.41
N LYS A 235 -26.97 16.55 4.71
CA LYS A 235 -27.40 15.30 5.38
C LYS A 235 -28.87 14.99 5.21
N ASN A 236 -29.72 15.97 4.97
CA ASN A 236 -31.17 15.87 4.78
C ASN A 236 -31.56 15.70 3.31
N GLY A 237 -30.60 15.76 2.38
CA GLY A 237 -30.84 15.65 0.93
C GLY A 237 -31.17 16.98 0.25
N VAL A 238 -30.99 18.12 0.92
CA VAL A 238 -31.17 19.45 0.32
C VAL A 238 -30.00 19.71 -0.64
N ILE A 239 -30.32 20.08 -1.89
CA ILE A 239 -29.32 20.36 -2.92
C ILE A 239 -28.59 21.67 -2.59
N LEU A 240 -27.27 21.61 -2.51
CA LEU A 240 -26.37 22.73 -2.24
C LEU A 240 -25.66 23.26 -3.49
N GLY A 241 -25.59 22.44 -4.55
CA GLY A 241 -24.89 22.76 -5.79
C GLY A 241 -24.67 21.55 -6.68
N LYS A 242 -23.84 21.73 -7.71
CA LYS A 242 -23.48 20.66 -8.65
C LYS A 242 -22.02 20.26 -8.50
N HIS A 243 -21.73 18.98 -8.62
CA HIS A 243 -20.36 18.44 -8.68
C HIS A 243 -20.04 17.86 -10.06
N LYS A 244 -18.76 17.58 -10.30
CA LYS A 244 -18.23 17.10 -11.61
C LYS A 244 -18.42 15.60 -11.86
N GLY A 245 -18.70 14.83 -10.84
CA GLY A 245 -18.79 13.38 -10.80
C GLY A 245 -18.28 12.89 -9.45
N ILE A 246 -18.83 11.79 -8.90
CA ILE A 246 -18.48 11.27 -7.57
C ILE A 246 -16.99 10.86 -7.47
N THR A 247 -16.37 10.46 -8.58
CA THR A 247 -14.97 10.03 -8.66
C THR A 247 -13.95 11.13 -8.34
N HIS A 248 -14.37 12.40 -8.35
CA HIS A 248 -13.54 13.56 -7.98
C HIS A 248 -13.47 13.83 -6.47
N TYR A 249 -14.20 13.05 -5.64
CA TYR A 249 -14.37 13.38 -4.23
C TYR A 249 -14.01 12.20 -3.31
N THR A 250 -13.55 12.56 -2.12
CA THR A 250 -13.19 11.61 -1.07
C THR A 250 -13.70 12.13 0.27
N VAL A 251 -14.15 11.25 1.16
CA VAL A 251 -14.59 11.61 2.52
C VAL A 251 -13.50 12.38 3.25
N GLY A 252 -13.86 13.51 3.86
CA GLY A 252 -12.96 14.45 4.52
C GLY A 252 -12.36 15.53 3.62
N GLN A 253 -12.61 15.49 2.31
CA GLN A 253 -12.13 16.52 1.37
C GLN A 253 -12.78 17.87 1.66
N ARG A 254 -11.96 18.94 1.64
CA ARG A 254 -12.39 20.33 1.83
C ARG A 254 -12.15 21.16 0.57
N LYS A 255 -11.02 20.95 -0.10
CA LYS A 255 -10.61 21.75 -1.27
C LYS A 255 -11.30 21.25 -2.53
N GLY A 256 -11.55 22.15 -3.49
CA GLY A 256 -12.07 21.80 -4.81
C GLY A 256 -13.60 21.55 -4.86
N LEU A 257 -14.33 21.84 -3.78
CA LEU A 257 -15.80 21.69 -3.74
C LEU A 257 -16.51 22.79 -4.54
N ASN A 258 -15.92 23.98 -4.63
CA ASN A 258 -16.48 25.16 -5.30
C ASN A 258 -17.91 25.54 -4.81
N LEU A 259 -18.17 25.33 -3.51
CA LEU A 259 -19.42 25.71 -2.84
C LEU A 259 -19.22 27.01 -2.04
N ALA A 260 -20.10 27.98 -2.27
CA ALA A 260 -20.09 29.27 -1.57
C ALA A 260 -20.96 29.22 -0.31
N MET A 261 -20.51 28.53 0.74
CA MET A 261 -21.27 28.32 1.99
C MET A 261 -20.97 29.37 3.07
N GLY A 262 -20.01 30.30 2.86
CA GLY A 262 -19.59 31.27 3.85
C GLY A 262 -18.77 30.72 5.02
N HIS A 263 -18.62 29.41 5.14
CA HIS A 263 -17.82 28.68 6.13
C HIS A 263 -17.20 27.42 5.53
N PRO A 264 -16.19 26.84 6.18
CA PRO A 264 -15.57 25.59 5.71
C PRO A 264 -16.55 24.43 5.76
N VAL A 265 -16.69 23.72 4.64
CA VAL A 265 -17.48 22.49 4.51
C VAL A 265 -16.64 21.34 3.99
N PHE A 266 -17.09 20.12 4.22
CA PHE A 266 -16.34 18.89 3.95
C PHE A 266 -17.25 17.83 3.33
N VAL A 267 -16.67 16.96 2.53
CA VAL A 267 -17.34 15.73 2.11
C VAL A 267 -17.48 14.81 3.32
N THR A 268 -18.71 14.43 3.65
CA THR A 268 -19.03 13.51 4.75
C THR A 268 -19.47 12.13 4.27
N GLY A 269 -19.86 12.02 2.98
CA GLY A 269 -20.25 10.76 2.37
C GLY A 269 -20.40 10.89 0.85
N ILE A 270 -20.43 9.76 0.19
CA ILE A 270 -20.70 9.64 -1.25
C ILE A 270 -21.80 8.60 -1.42
N ARG A 271 -22.82 8.92 -2.24
CA ARG A 271 -23.96 8.05 -2.56
C ARG A 271 -23.94 7.74 -4.06
N PRO A 272 -23.31 6.64 -4.48
CA PRO A 272 -23.16 6.29 -5.90
C PRO A 272 -24.51 6.09 -6.60
N GLU A 273 -25.47 5.48 -5.90
CA GLU A 273 -26.79 5.11 -6.44
C GLU A 273 -27.58 6.33 -6.91
N THR A 274 -27.40 7.48 -6.25
CA THR A 274 -28.09 8.74 -6.59
C THR A 274 -27.17 9.77 -7.22
N ASN A 275 -25.87 9.42 -7.41
CA ASN A 275 -24.81 10.30 -7.88
C ASN A 275 -24.75 11.59 -7.04
N GLU A 276 -24.70 11.44 -5.70
CA GLU A 276 -24.66 12.54 -4.76
C GLU A 276 -23.40 12.53 -3.92
N VAL A 277 -22.86 13.71 -3.63
CA VAL A 277 -21.80 13.96 -2.65
C VAL A 277 -22.37 14.69 -1.46
N VAL A 278 -22.34 14.05 -0.30
CA VAL A 278 -22.89 14.60 0.94
C VAL A 278 -21.89 15.57 1.57
N ILE A 279 -22.37 16.76 1.88
CA ILE A 279 -21.58 17.86 2.46
C ILE A 279 -22.03 18.11 3.89
N GLY A 280 -21.07 18.27 4.78
CA GLY A 280 -21.30 18.60 6.19
C GLY A 280 -20.27 19.59 6.73
N GLU A 281 -20.41 19.89 8.02
CA GLU A 281 -19.52 20.78 8.75
C GLU A 281 -18.29 20.03 9.31
N GLY A 282 -17.38 20.77 9.95
CA GLY A 282 -16.14 20.21 10.47
C GLY A 282 -16.31 19.09 11.50
N ASN A 283 -17.40 19.10 12.27
CA ASN A 283 -17.70 18.06 13.26
C ASN A 283 -18.33 16.82 12.64
N ASP A 284 -19.00 16.95 11.50
CA ASP A 284 -19.68 15.83 10.83
C ASP A 284 -18.72 14.81 10.19
N VAL A 285 -17.42 15.14 10.10
CA VAL A 285 -16.39 14.21 9.58
C VAL A 285 -15.74 13.35 10.67
N PHE A 286 -16.15 13.49 11.92
CA PHE A 286 -15.61 12.70 13.02
C PHE A 286 -16.55 11.54 13.38
N SER A 287 -15.97 10.38 13.61
CA SER A 287 -16.65 9.20 14.15
C SER A 287 -15.73 8.45 15.10
N ASP A 288 -16.28 7.93 16.17
CA ASP A 288 -15.58 7.03 17.12
C ASP A 288 -15.78 5.54 16.78
N HIS A 289 -16.45 5.25 15.67
CA HIS A 289 -16.85 3.91 15.28
C HIS A 289 -16.57 3.66 13.79
N LEU A 290 -16.10 2.45 13.47
CA LEU A 290 -16.07 1.90 12.12
C LEU A 290 -16.29 0.38 12.14
N ILE A 291 -16.69 -0.14 10.99
CA ILE A 291 -16.74 -1.58 10.72
C ILE A 291 -15.77 -1.85 9.56
N CYS A 292 -15.03 -2.97 9.64
CA CYS A 292 -14.18 -3.44 8.55
C CYS A 292 -14.45 -4.91 8.22
N ARG A 293 -14.17 -5.26 6.97
CA ARG A 293 -14.31 -6.63 6.43
C ARG A 293 -12.98 -7.14 5.88
N ASP A 294 -12.98 -8.39 5.44
CA ASP A 294 -11.82 -9.05 4.82
C ASP A 294 -10.57 -8.97 5.70
N VAL A 295 -10.76 -9.24 7.00
CA VAL A 295 -9.69 -9.08 7.99
C VAL A 295 -8.65 -10.17 7.84
N ASN A 296 -7.38 -9.76 7.71
CA ASN A 296 -6.22 -10.63 7.78
C ASN A 296 -5.57 -10.52 9.16
N TRP A 297 -5.48 -11.63 9.87
CA TRP A 297 -4.81 -11.70 11.17
C TRP A 297 -3.36 -12.17 11.02
N MET A 298 -2.41 -11.35 11.48
CA MET A 298 -0.99 -11.68 11.45
C MET A 298 -0.49 -12.25 12.77
N ALA A 299 -0.50 -11.43 13.84
CA ALA A 299 0.05 -11.82 15.13
C ALA A 299 -0.80 -12.82 15.89
N ILE A 300 -2.08 -12.88 15.59
CA ILE A 300 -3.09 -13.79 16.17
C ILE A 300 -3.79 -14.57 15.07
N ASP A 301 -4.55 -15.57 15.38
CA ASP A 301 -5.34 -16.37 14.43
C ASP A 301 -6.82 -15.98 14.39
N GLY A 302 -7.26 -15.08 15.27
CA GLY A 302 -8.60 -14.54 15.37
C GLY A 302 -8.86 -13.91 16.72
N LEU A 303 -10.04 -13.31 16.90
CA LEU A 303 -10.48 -12.76 18.19
C LEU A 303 -11.23 -13.79 19.05
N HIS A 304 -11.78 -14.83 18.43
CA HIS A 304 -12.48 -15.94 19.11
C HIS A 304 -13.58 -15.49 20.07
N GLY A 305 -14.28 -14.40 19.72
CA GLY A 305 -15.34 -13.82 20.53
C GLY A 305 -14.87 -12.92 21.68
N GLU A 306 -13.57 -12.71 21.81
CA GLU A 306 -13.00 -11.78 22.79
C GLU A 306 -12.83 -10.38 22.21
N GLU A 307 -12.97 -9.38 23.05
CA GLU A 307 -12.59 -8.00 22.73
C GLU A 307 -11.10 -7.79 22.93
N ARG A 308 -10.50 -6.93 22.09
CA ARG A 308 -9.07 -6.61 22.22
C ARG A 308 -8.82 -5.11 22.08
N GLU A 309 -8.04 -4.57 23.00
CA GLU A 309 -7.52 -3.20 22.88
C GLU A 309 -6.30 -3.18 21.96
N VAL A 310 -6.31 -2.30 20.95
CA VAL A 310 -5.25 -2.12 19.96
C VAL A 310 -5.06 -0.65 19.61
N LEU A 311 -3.95 -0.34 18.96
CA LEU A 311 -3.76 0.92 18.27
C LEU A 311 -4.20 0.73 16.80
N ALA A 312 -5.17 1.50 16.30
CA ALA A 312 -5.64 1.39 14.92
C ALA A 312 -5.23 2.59 14.07
N LYS A 313 -4.69 2.32 12.87
CA LYS A 313 -4.46 3.32 11.83
C LYS A 313 -5.50 3.16 10.73
N ILE A 314 -6.21 4.25 10.40
CA ILE A 314 -7.28 4.27 9.40
C ILE A 314 -6.84 4.82 8.03
N ARG A 315 -5.58 5.19 7.87
CA ARG A 315 -4.90 5.58 6.62
C ARG A 315 -3.40 5.59 6.83
N TYR A 316 -2.64 5.60 5.75
CA TYR A 316 -1.18 5.53 5.78
C TYR A 316 -0.54 6.60 6.69
N SER A 317 -0.95 7.86 6.55
CA SER A 317 -0.40 8.99 7.33
C SER A 317 -0.96 9.09 8.76
N HIS A 318 -1.89 8.20 9.16
CA HIS A 318 -2.47 8.24 10.50
C HIS A 318 -1.45 7.81 11.56
N LYS A 319 -1.42 8.53 12.69
CA LYS A 319 -0.49 8.21 13.79
C LYS A 319 -0.90 6.95 14.57
N GLY A 320 -2.18 6.56 14.45
CA GLY A 320 -2.80 5.53 15.24
C GLY A 320 -3.55 6.10 16.45
N SER A 321 -4.70 5.48 16.77
CA SER A 321 -5.53 5.81 17.93
C SER A 321 -5.97 4.54 18.63
N SER A 322 -6.10 4.62 19.96
CA SER A 322 -6.55 3.49 20.76
C SER A 322 -7.99 3.15 20.43
N CYS A 323 -8.25 1.89 20.16
CA CYS A 323 -9.60 1.37 19.97
C CYS A 323 -9.74 -0.03 20.57
N THR A 324 -10.98 -0.41 20.84
CA THR A 324 -11.37 -1.79 21.14
C THR A 324 -11.94 -2.41 19.88
N ILE A 325 -11.47 -3.59 19.53
CA ILE A 325 -11.97 -4.36 18.37
C ILE A 325 -12.72 -5.60 18.85
N ARG A 326 -13.82 -5.94 18.15
CA ARG A 326 -14.58 -7.17 18.37
C ARG A 326 -15.09 -7.72 17.05
N GLU A 327 -15.21 -9.04 16.98
CA GLU A 327 -15.79 -9.72 15.83
C GLU A 327 -17.32 -9.73 15.95
N LEU A 328 -18.00 -9.42 14.84
CA LEU A 328 -19.45 -9.45 14.73
C LEU A 328 -19.91 -10.81 14.15
N PRO A 329 -21.20 -11.18 14.33
CA PRO A 329 -21.71 -12.48 13.89
C PRO A 329 -21.59 -12.75 12.38
N ASP A 330 -21.47 -11.73 11.56
CA ASP A 330 -21.28 -11.81 10.10
C ASP A 330 -19.80 -11.92 9.67
N GLY A 331 -18.86 -12.01 10.63
CA GLY A 331 -17.43 -12.09 10.39
C GLY A 331 -16.75 -10.75 10.12
N THR A 332 -17.48 -9.64 10.15
CA THR A 332 -16.88 -8.30 10.15
C THR A 332 -16.29 -7.96 11.52
N VAL A 333 -15.42 -6.95 11.58
CA VAL A 333 -14.83 -6.49 12.83
C VAL A 333 -15.23 -5.04 13.08
N GLU A 334 -15.82 -4.81 14.23
CA GLU A 334 -16.15 -3.50 14.76
C GLU A 334 -14.94 -2.91 15.49
N CYS A 335 -14.71 -1.61 15.28
CA CYS A 335 -13.68 -0.85 15.98
C CYS A 335 -14.34 0.33 16.68
N GLN A 336 -14.29 0.34 18.01
CA GLN A 336 -14.74 1.44 18.86
C GLN A 336 -13.53 2.22 19.35
N PHE A 337 -13.33 3.44 18.86
CA PHE A 337 -12.24 4.32 19.27
C PHE A 337 -12.54 5.00 20.59
N LYS A 338 -11.50 5.22 21.40
CA LYS A 338 -11.61 6.00 22.67
C LYS A 338 -11.91 7.48 22.38
N GLU A 339 -11.49 7.98 21.23
CA GLU A 339 -11.74 9.36 20.78
C GLU A 339 -12.15 9.36 19.30
N PRO A 340 -13.05 10.28 18.89
CA PRO A 340 -13.50 10.35 17.50
C PRO A 340 -12.35 10.58 16.52
N GLN A 341 -12.37 9.83 15.42
CA GLN A 341 -11.38 9.89 14.36
C GLN A 341 -11.92 10.66 13.17
N ARG A 342 -11.05 11.52 12.59
CA ARG A 342 -11.44 12.35 11.47
C ARG A 342 -11.38 11.58 10.16
N ALA A 343 -12.45 11.68 9.36
CA ALA A 343 -12.53 11.18 7.99
C ALA A 343 -12.21 9.66 7.90
N ILE A 344 -12.99 8.86 8.61
CA ILE A 344 -13.04 7.41 8.39
C ILE A 344 -13.60 7.20 6.99
N THR A 345 -12.81 6.61 6.11
CA THR A 345 -13.09 6.60 4.66
C THR A 345 -13.33 5.18 4.18
N PRO A 346 -14.52 4.85 3.67
CA PRO A 346 -14.81 3.56 3.06
C PRO A 346 -13.83 3.22 1.93
N GLY A 347 -13.38 1.96 1.90
CA GLY A 347 -12.38 1.46 0.94
C GLY A 347 -10.93 1.61 1.41
N GLN A 348 -10.63 2.49 2.38
CA GLN A 348 -9.33 2.52 3.04
C GLN A 348 -9.15 1.29 3.95
N ALA A 349 -7.90 0.97 4.27
CA ALA A 349 -7.61 -0.04 5.28
C ALA A 349 -7.72 0.54 6.69
N VAL A 350 -8.12 -0.31 7.65
CA VAL A 350 -7.79 -0.15 9.05
C VAL A 350 -6.77 -1.21 9.45
N VAL A 351 -5.67 -0.79 10.09
CA VAL A 351 -4.59 -1.71 10.48
C VAL A 351 -4.37 -1.61 11.98
N PHE A 352 -4.37 -2.76 12.64
CA PHE A 352 -4.30 -2.92 14.08
C PHE A 352 -2.87 -3.22 14.52
N TYR A 353 -2.41 -2.52 15.55
CA TYR A 353 -1.06 -2.64 16.09
C TYR A 353 -1.08 -2.89 17.59
N GLU A 354 -0.16 -3.71 18.05
CA GLU A 354 0.14 -3.93 19.45
C GLU A 354 1.65 -4.08 19.64
N ASN A 355 2.23 -3.32 20.56
CA ASN A 355 3.67 -3.34 20.84
C ASN A 355 4.56 -3.18 19.60
N GLY A 356 4.13 -2.36 18.64
CA GLY A 356 4.83 -2.12 17.39
C GLY A 356 4.78 -3.27 16.38
N CYS A 357 3.93 -4.27 16.61
CA CYS A 357 3.63 -5.36 15.69
C CYS A 357 2.26 -5.17 15.04
N VAL A 358 2.11 -5.56 13.78
CA VAL A 358 0.81 -5.65 13.12
C VAL A 358 0.06 -6.86 13.67
N VAL A 359 -1.07 -6.61 14.34
CA VAL A 359 -1.98 -7.67 14.81
C VAL A 359 -2.81 -8.21 13.66
N GLY A 360 -3.27 -7.31 12.80
CA GLY A 360 -4.07 -7.60 11.62
C GLY A 360 -4.60 -6.31 11.02
N GLY A 361 -5.59 -6.44 10.14
CA GLY A 361 -6.26 -5.29 9.53
C GLY A 361 -7.31 -5.74 8.51
N GLY A 362 -8.15 -4.80 8.10
CA GLY A 362 -9.23 -5.05 7.13
C GLY A 362 -9.56 -3.82 6.30
N THR A 363 -10.55 -3.94 5.43
CA THR A 363 -11.06 -2.85 4.59
C THR A 363 -12.24 -2.18 5.28
N ILE A 364 -12.22 -0.86 5.44
CA ILE A 364 -13.29 -0.04 6.04
C ILE A 364 -14.53 -0.07 5.13
N LEU A 365 -15.70 -0.32 5.73
CA LEU A 365 -17.02 -0.34 5.07
C LEU A 365 -17.65 1.05 4.98
#